data_e57ae6a777072abb296a560ea9d0b625
#
_entry.id   e57ae6a777072abb296a560ea9d0b625
#
_cell.length_a   1.000
_cell.length_b   1.000
_cell.length_c   1.000
_cell.angle_alpha   90.00
_cell.angle_beta   90.00
_cell.angle_gamma   90.00
#
_symmetry.space_group_name_H-M   'P 1'
#
loop_
_entity.id
_entity.type
_entity.pdbx_description
1 polymer ?
#
loop_
_entity_poly.entity_id
_entity_poly.type
_entity_poly.pdbx_seq_one_letter_code
_entity_poly.pdbx_strand_id
1 'polypeptide(L)'
;MKPKIQKINEFIGDVRFYVDKRRFSDIPLWPIFLKGFGLTVFFIIGIRCLFFIGADFADGEVINFTTIQAGRQLSVIQMISFKTKQGIKTHVPARRNLYLKVGERVKVIYKVKNAERAIVFTYAGFWVNAVVLCGIALLFWIGLPLALFGFEDH
;
A
#
# COMPACT_ATOMS: atom_id res chain seq x y z
N MET A 1 -2.79 -29.97 -31.23
CA MET A 1 -2.78 -29.00 -30.12
C MET A 1 -3.66 -27.75 -30.35
N LYS A 2 -4.54 -27.74 -31.34
CA LYS A 2 -5.44 -26.60 -31.70
C LYS A 2 -6.82 -26.54 -31.01
N PRO A 3 -7.44 -27.58 -30.42
CA PRO A 3 -8.82 -27.50 -29.99
C PRO A 3 -9.04 -26.75 -28.64
N LYS A 4 -7.97 -26.58 -27.81
CA LYS A 4 -8.10 -25.86 -26.53
C LYS A 4 -8.19 -24.34 -26.69
N ILE A 5 -7.51 -23.77 -27.68
CA ILE A 5 -7.48 -22.32 -27.95
C ILE A 5 -8.83 -21.89 -28.54
N GLN A 6 -9.43 -22.72 -29.38
CA GLN A 6 -10.73 -22.44 -29.99
C GLN A 6 -11.84 -22.39 -28.93
N LYS A 7 -11.87 -23.32 -27.95
CA LYS A 7 -12.82 -23.26 -26.83
C LYS A 7 -12.68 -22.06 -25.91
N ILE A 8 -11.45 -21.58 -25.72
CA ILE A 8 -11.19 -20.37 -24.93
C ILE A 8 -11.71 -19.13 -25.68
N ASN A 9 -11.51 -19.06 -26.99
CA ASN A 9 -12.00 -17.96 -27.79
C ASN A 9 -13.54 -17.96 -27.91
N GLU A 10 -14.19 -19.13 -27.99
CA GLU A 10 -15.65 -19.25 -27.91
C GLU A 10 -16.17 -18.81 -26.53
N PHE A 11 -15.53 -19.23 -25.44
CA PHE A 11 -15.89 -18.84 -24.08
C PHE A 11 -15.73 -17.31 -23.86
N ILE A 12 -14.66 -16.71 -24.38
CA ILE A 12 -14.47 -15.25 -24.34
C ILE A 12 -15.48 -14.53 -25.23
N GLY A 13 -15.86 -15.12 -26.37
CA GLY A 13 -16.91 -14.64 -27.25
C GLY A 13 -18.29 -14.66 -26.57
N ASP A 14 -18.62 -15.75 -25.89
CA ASP A 14 -19.87 -15.91 -25.14
C ASP A 14 -19.96 -14.97 -23.93
N VAL A 15 -18.87 -14.75 -23.21
CA VAL A 15 -18.82 -13.77 -22.11
C VAL A 15 -19.01 -12.34 -22.66
N ARG A 16 -18.49 -12.03 -23.85
CA ARG A 16 -18.74 -10.75 -24.54
C ARG A 16 -20.20 -10.59 -24.96
N PHE A 17 -20.88 -11.67 -25.35
CA PHE A 17 -22.26 -11.64 -25.76
C PHE A 17 -23.24 -11.44 -24.59
N TYR A 18 -22.89 -11.94 -23.38
CA TYR A 18 -23.70 -11.77 -22.17
C TYR A 18 -23.61 -10.37 -21.53
N VAL A 19 -22.60 -9.59 -21.85
CA VAL A 19 -22.57 -8.17 -21.51
C VAL A 19 -23.36 -7.42 -22.57
N ASP A 20 -24.70 -7.54 -22.52
CA ASP A 20 -25.59 -6.86 -23.44
C ASP A 20 -25.35 -5.35 -23.39
N LYS A 21 -24.71 -4.86 -24.44
CA LYS A 21 -24.26 -3.49 -24.64
C LYS A 21 -25.37 -2.45 -24.38
N ARG A 22 -26.62 -2.82 -24.62
CA ARG A 22 -27.78 -1.94 -24.45
C ARG A 22 -28.21 -1.73 -23.01
N ARG A 23 -27.91 -2.66 -22.11
CA ARG A 23 -28.29 -2.56 -20.68
C ARG A 23 -27.33 -1.73 -19.85
N PHE A 24 -26.10 -1.55 -20.31
CA PHE A 24 -25.09 -0.77 -19.60
C PHE A 24 -25.05 0.70 -20.03
N SER A 25 -25.56 1.07 -21.21
CA SER A 25 -25.55 2.47 -21.66
C SER A 25 -26.44 3.39 -20.80
N ASP A 26 -27.47 2.83 -20.17
CA ASP A 26 -28.42 3.61 -19.37
C ASP A 26 -28.05 3.74 -17.89
N ILE A 27 -27.05 2.98 -17.45
CA ILE A 27 -26.57 3.07 -16.06
C ILE A 27 -25.41 4.06 -16.00
N PRO A 28 -25.51 5.14 -15.24
CA PRO A 28 -24.38 6.04 -15.05
C PRO A 28 -23.26 5.30 -14.32
N LEU A 29 -22.28 4.78 -15.07
CA LEU A 29 -21.18 3.98 -14.52
C LEU A 29 -20.28 4.78 -13.60
N TRP A 30 -20.16 6.09 -13.86
CA TRP A 30 -19.33 6.99 -13.09
C TRP A 30 -19.59 6.96 -11.57
N PRO A 31 -20.85 7.03 -11.08
CA PRO A 31 -21.12 6.90 -9.65
C PRO A 31 -20.69 5.57 -9.05
N ILE A 32 -20.78 4.47 -9.82
CA ILE A 32 -20.37 3.14 -9.35
C ILE A 32 -18.85 3.09 -9.15
N PHE A 33 -18.09 3.59 -10.12
CA PHE A 33 -16.63 3.65 -10.03
C PHE A 33 -16.17 4.59 -8.91
N LEU A 34 -16.80 5.75 -8.77
CA LEU A 34 -16.47 6.69 -7.70
C LEU A 34 -16.73 6.11 -6.30
N LYS A 35 -17.87 5.42 -6.12
CA LYS A 35 -18.20 4.72 -4.87
C LYS A 35 -17.22 3.58 -4.59
N GLY A 36 -16.89 2.78 -5.61
CA GLY A 36 -15.93 1.69 -5.48
C GLY A 36 -14.53 2.19 -5.13
N PHE A 37 -14.05 3.23 -5.79
CA PHE A 37 -12.78 3.89 -5.46
C PHE A 37 -12.80 4.45 -4.04
N GLY A 38 -13.85 5.19 -3.67
CA GLY A 38 -14.01 5.76 -2.33
C GLY A 38 -13.99 4.68 -1.24
N LEU A 39 -14.69 3.55 -1.46
CA LEU A 39 -14.69 2.42 -0.55
C LEU A 39 -13.28 1.81 -0.42
N THR A 40 -12.58 1.63 -1.52
CA THR A 40 -11.20 1.10 -1.53
C THR A 40 -10.25 2.00 -0.73
N VAL A 41 -10.30 3.31 -0.94
CA VAL A 41 -9.51 4.29 -0.20
C VAL A 41 -9.86 4.26 1.28
N PHE A 42 -11.15 4.19 1.61
CA PHE A 42 -11.61 4.08 3.00
C PHE A 42 -11.03 2.84 3.70
N PHE A 43 -11.02 1.68 3.03
CA PHE A 43 -10.40 0.47 3.56
C PHE A 43 -8.89 0.62 3.77
N ILE A 44 -8.17 1.20 2.81
CA ILE A 44 -6.71 1.42 2.91
C ILE A 44 -6.39 2.29 4.12
N ILE A 45 -7.12 3.40 4.29
CA ILE A 45 -6.94 4.32 5.42
C ILE A 45 -7.37 3.63 6.72
N GLY A 46 -8.50 2.94 6.73
CA GLY A 46 -9.01 2.20 7.89
C GLY A 46 -8.00 1.18 8.42
N ILE A 47 -7.41 0.37 7.56
CA ILE A 47 -6.36 -0.59 7.94
C ILE A 47 -5.15 0.13 8.56
N ARG A 48 -4.80 1.33 8.05
CA ARG A 48 -3.72 2.13 8.63
C ARG A 48 -4.09 2.69 10.01
N CYS A 49 -5.32 3.14 10.17
CA CYS A 49 -5.82 3.62 11.46
C CYS A 49 -5.89 2.51 12.52
N LEU A 50 -6.18 1.27 12.12
CA LEU A 50 -6.13 0.11 13.03
C LEU A 50 -4.75 -0.12 13.64
N PHE A 51 -3.68 0.34 12.98
CA PHE A 51 -2.33 0.26 13.54
C PHE A 51 -2.17 1.09 14.82
N PHE A 52 -2.90 2.21 14.94
CA PHE A 52 -2.87 3.06 16.13
C PHE A 52 -3.55 2.42 17.34
N ILE A 53 -4.39 1.41 17.13
CA ILE A 53 -5.05 0.73 18.24
C ILE A 53 -4.00 -0.08 19.02
N GLY A 54 -3.80 0.30 20.30
CA GLY A 54 -2.80 -0.31 21.17
C GLY A 54 -1.35 0.03 20.80
N ALA A 55 -1.14 1.09 20.03
CA ALA A 55 0.17 1.64 19.77
C ALA A 55 0.47 2.81 20.69
N ASP A 56 1.72 2.93 21.07
CA ASP A 56 2.27 4.06 21.82
C ASP A 56 3.29 4.82 21.02
N PHE A 57 3.54 6.06 21.41
CA PHE A 57 4.54 6.93 20.82
C PHE A 57 5.74 7.04 21.74
N ALA A 58 6.92 7.07 21.16
CA ALA A 58 8.17 7.36 21.86
C ALA A 58 9.05 8.28 21.01
N ASP A 59 9.90 9.03 21.67
CA ASP A 59 10.96 9.78 21.00
C ASP A 59 12.16 8.85 20.83
N GLY A 60 12.57 8.69 19.60
CA GLY A 60 13.74 7.91 19.20
C GLY A 60 14.85 8.80 18.67
N GLU A 61 16.06 8.28 18.68
CA GLU A 61 17.26 8.94 18.15
C GLU A 61 17.97 7.99 17.18
N VAL A 62 18.41 8.51 16.07
CA VAL A 62 19.22 7.77 15.09
C VAL A 62 20.62 7.62 15.63
N ILE A 63 21.03 6.39 15.95
CA ILE A 63 22.31 6.14 16.64
C ILE A 63 23.43 5.70 15.70
N ASN A 64 23.14 4.96 14.67
CA ASN A 64 24.16 4.38 13.80
C ASN A 64 23.58 3.91 12.48
N PHE A 65 24.48 3.55 11.56
CA PHE A 65 24.18 2.85 10.32
C PHE A 65 24.62 1.38 10.45
N THR A 66 23.71 0.47 10.10
CA THR A 66 24.03 -0.96 10.05
C THR A 66 23.92 -1.44 8.61
N THR A 67 24.91 -2.21 8.17
CA THR A 67 24.85 -2.84 6.86
C THR A 67 24.10 -4.16 6.96
N ILE A 68 23.02 -4.28 6.22
CA ILE A 68 22.27 -5.54 6.10
C ILE A 68 22.49 -6.10 4.71
N GLN A 69 22.92 -7.36 4.66
CA GLN A 69 23.02 -8.09 3.43
C GLN A 69 21.65 -8.71 3.09
N ALA A 70 21.02 -8.23 2.03
CA ALA A 70 19.79 -8.79 1.49
C ALA A 70 20.10 -9.45 0.14
N GLY A 71 20.36 -10.76 0.18
CA GLY A 71 20.83 -11.49 -1.00
C GLY A 71 22.24 -11.04 -1.42
N ARG A 72 22.40 -10.59 -2.67
CA ARG A 72 23.67 -10.08 -3.21
C ARG A 72 23.89 -8.58 -3.01
N GLN A 73 22.92 -7.87 -2.45
CA GLN A 73 23.00 -6.42 -2.24
C GLN A 73 23.28 -6.08 -0.79
N LEU A 74 24.32 -5.28 -0.56
CA LEU A 74 24.58 -4.62 0.71
C LEU A 74 23.70 -3.36 0.80
N SER A 75 22.93 -3.26 1.86
CA SER A 75 22.08 -2.09 2.12
C SER A 75 22.44 -1.50 3.47
N VAL A 76 22.77 -0.22 3.47
CA VAL A 76 22.98 0.53 4.69
C VAL A 76 21.62 0.92 5.26
N ILE A 77 21.35 0.52 6.49
CA ILE A 77 20.10 0.83 7.20
C ILE A 77 20.45 1.58 8.48
N GLN A 78 19.70 2.62 8.74
CA GLN A 78 19.82 3.41 9.96
C GLN A 78 19.16 2.68 11.13
N MET A 79 19.80 2.71 12.28
CA MET A 79 19.27 2.16 13.53
C MET A 79 18.76 3.29 14.42
N ILE A 80 17.55 3.12 14.92
CA ILE A 80 16.89 4.07 15.79
C ILE A 80 16.79 3.45 17.18
N SER A 81 17.27 4.17 18.17
CA SER A 81 17.13 3.81 19.58
C SER A 81 16.00 4.61 20.19
N PHE A 82 15.09 3.96 20.89
CA PHE A 82 14.05 4.62 21.65
C PHE A 82 13.79 3.89 22.97
N LYS A 83 13.19 4.61 23.93
CA LYS A 83 12.73 4.04 25.20
C LYS A 83 11.21 3.83 25.14
N THR A 84 10.77 2.63 25.48
CA THR A 84 9.34 2.35 25.69
C THR A 84 8.85 3.05 26.95
N LYS A 85 7.54 3.18 27.12
CA LYS A 85 6.94 3.68 28.38
C LYS A 85 7.36 2.85 29.61
N GLN A 86 7.70 1.59 29.40
CA GLN A 86 8.20 0.70 30.46
C GLN A 86 9.69 0.89 30.79
N GLY A 87 10.34 1.85 30.12
CA GLY A 87 11.76 2.14 30.31
C GLY A 87 12.72 1.21 29.54
N ILE A 88 12.21 0.26 28.77
CA ILE A 88 13.01 -0.69 28.01
C ILE A 88 13.60 0.03 26.79
N LYS A 89 14.92 0.01 26.66
CA LYS A 89 15.62 0.56 25.50
C LYS A 89 15.58 -0.46 24.36
N THR A 90 15.02 -0.05 23.24
CA THR A 90 14.84 -0.91 22.05
C THR A 90 15.50 -0.26 20.84
N HIS A 91 16.03 -1.08 19.95
CA HIS A 91 16.65 -0.65 18.71
C HIS A 91 15.85 -1.22 17.53
N VAL A 92 15.51 -0.37 16.58
CA VAL A 92 14.76 -0.79 15.39
C VAL A 92 15.42 -0.23 14.13
N PRO A 93 15.42 -1.00 13.04
CA PRO A 93 15.91 -0.50 11.76
C PRO A 93 14.91 0.51 11.16
N ALA A 94 15.43 1.65 10.72
CA ALA A 94 14.65 2.57 9.89
C ALA A 94 14.41 1.97 8.52
N ARG A 95 13.28 2.31 7.89
CA ARG A 95 13.03 1.89 6.51
C ARG A 95 14.04 2.53 5.55
N ARG A 96 14.42 1.80 4.50
CA ARG A 96 15.41 2.21 3.49
C ARG A 96 15.18 3.59 2.87
N ASN A 97 13.94 4.08 2.87
CA ASN A 97 13.56 5.33 2.20
C ASN A 97 13.60 6.55 3.11
N LEU A 98 14.13 6.40 4.33
CA LEU A 98 14.25 7.50 5.28
C LEU A 98 15.71 7.96 5.29
N TYR A 99 15.93 9.18 4.80
CA TYR A 99 17.23 9.85 4.87
C TYR A 99 17.32 10.63 6.20
N LEU A 100 17.65 9.94 7.28
CA LEU A 100 17.80 10.54 8.59
C LEU A 100 19.29 10.75 8.88
N LYS A 101 19.62 11.77 9.66
CA LYS A 101 21.00 12.02 10.12
C LYS A 101 21.24 11.36 11.46
N VAL A 102 22.46 10.91 11.71
CA VAL A 102 22.86 10.41 13.05
C VAL A 102 22.67 11.53 14.07
N GLY A 103 22.06 11.21 15.20
CA GLY A 103 21.66 12.18 16.23
C GLY A 103 20.32 12.86 15.98
N GLU A 104 19.66 12.60 14.85
CA GLU A 104 18.35 13.16 14.56
C GLU A 104 17.28 12.53 15.46
N ARG A 105 16.43 13.35 16.05
CA ARG A 105 15.30 12.91 16.86
C ARG A 105 14.09 12.66 15.98
N VAL A 106 13.49 11.49 16.15
CA VAL A 106 12.32 11.05 15.37
C VAL A 106 11.26 10.48 16.29
N LYS A 107 9.99 10.70 15.94
CA LYS A 107 8.91 10.02 16.65
C LYS A 107 8.74 8.61 16.11
N VAL A 108 8.58 7.66 17.01
CA VAL A 108 8.43 6.24 16.73
C VAL A 108 7.09 5.78 17.28
N ILE A 109 6.34 5.05 16.47
CA ILE A 109 5.13 4.33 16.91
C ILE A 109 5.51 2.87 17.13
N TYR A 110 5.16 2.33 18.27
CA TYR A 110 5.39 0.93 18.58
C TYR A 110 4.18 0.29 19.25
N LYS A 111 4.01 -1.01 19.07
CA LYS A 111 3.00 -1.77 19.82
C LYS A 111 3.60 -2.21 21.16
N VAL A 112 2.88 -1.96 22.24
CA VAL A 112 3.33 -2.31 23.61
C VAL A 112 3.71 -3.80 23.72
N LYS A 113 3.00 -4.67 23.03
CA LYS A 113 3.29 -6.12 23.03
C LYS A 113 4.47 -6.53 22.17
N ASN A 114 4.90 -5.68 21.24
CA ASN A 114 5.98 -6.00 20.30
C ASN A 114 6.70 -4.72 19.85
N ALA A 115 7.56 -4.21 20.74
CA ALA A 115 8.32 -2.98 20.53
C ALA A 115 9.35 -3.09 19.38
N GLU A 116 9.77 -4.31 19.02
CA GLU A 116 10.71 -4.54 17.92
C GLU A 116 10.11 -4.23 16.54
N ARG A 117 8.77 -4.24 16.43
CA ARG A 117 8.05 -3.86 15.20
C ARG A 117 7.66 -2.38 15.16
N ALA A 118 8.47 -1.54 15.78
CA ALA A 118 8.25 -0.10 15.76
C ALA A 118 8.47 0.50 14.36
N ILE A 119 7.75 1.57 14.07
CA ILE A 119 7.80 2.29 12.80
C ILE A 119 8.07 3.75 13.08
N VAL A 120 8.97 4.35 12.31
CA VAL A 120 9.20 5.81 12.37
C VAL A 120 7.96 6.54 11.89
N PHE A 121 7.44 7.41 12.75
CA PHE A 121 6.26 8.21 12.46
C PHE A 121 6.65 9.47 11.69
N THR A 122 6.93 9.26 10.42
CA THR A 122 7.09 10.33 9.44
C THR A 122 6.12 10.08 8.28
N TYR A 123 5.85 11.11 7.48
CA TYR A 123 5.05 10.95 6.27
C TYR A 123 5.62 9.82 5.38
N ALA A 124 6.93 9.85 5.13
CA ALA A 124 7.60 8.84 4.33
C ALA A 124 7.60 7.44 4.98
N GLY A 125 7.74 7.34 6.31
CA GLY A 125 7.76 6.06 7.01
C GLY A 125 6.40 5.39 7.15
N PHE A 126 5.35 6.18 7.33
CA PHE A 126 4.03 5.67 7.66
C PHE A 126 3.03 5.74 6.51
N TRP A 127 2.94 6.89 5.82
CA TRP A 127 1.88 7.15 4.85
C TRP A 127 2.21 6.82 3.40
N VAL A 128 3.50 6.80 3.02
CA VAL A 128 3.89 6.58 1.60
C VAL A 128 3.27 5.31 1.02
N ASN A 129 3.30 4.19 1.76
CA ASN A 129 2.70 2.95 1.26
C ASN A 129 1.18 3.07 1.04
N ALA A 130 0.46 3.82 1.89
CA ALA A 130 -0.97 4.04 1.72
C ALA A 130 -1.23 4.91 0.48
N VAL A 131 -0.45 5.95 0.27
CA VAL A 131 -0.54 6.83 -0.92
C VAL A 131 -0.27 6.03 -2.20
N VAL A 132 0.76 5.19 -2.21
CA VAL A 132 1.07 4.33 -3.36
C VAL A 132 -0.08 3.36 -3.64
N LEU A 133 -0.63 2.71 -2.62
CA LEU A 133 -1.79 1.82 -2.78
C LEU A 133 -3.03 2.56 -3.28
N CYS A 134 -3.29 3.77 -2.79
CA CYS A 134 -4.38 4.61 -3.31
C CYS A 134 -4.15 5.00 -4.78
N GLY A 135 -2.90 5.29 -5.17
CA GLY A 135 -2.54 5.55 -6.57
C GLY A 135 -2.79 4.34 -7.47
N ILE A 136 -2.39 3.15 -7.04
CA ILE A 136 -2.66 1.90 -7.76
C ILE A 136 -4.17 1.64 -7.86
N ALA A 137 -4.92 1.85 -6.78
CA ALA A 137 -6.36 1.71 -6.78
C ALA A 137 -7.02 2.70 -7.76
N LEU A 138 -6.54 3.94 -7.81
CA LEU A 138 -7.01 4.95 -8.76
C LEU A 138 -6.78 4.49 -10.21
N LEU A 139 -5.57 4.02 -10.53
CA LEU A 139 -5.25 3.51 -11.86
C LEU A 139 -6.13 2.32 -12.24
N PHE A 140 -6.40 1.41 -11.29
CA PHE A 140 -7.29 0.28 -11.51
C PHE A 140 -8.73 0.75 -11.79
N TRP A 141 -9.28 1.64 -10.96
CA TRP A 141 -10.64 2.13 -11.08
C TRP A 141 -10.86 3.06 -12.30
N ILE A 142 -9.83 3.72 -12.81
CA ILE A 142 -9.88 4.48 -14.08
C ILE A 142 -9.61 3.55 -15.26
N GLY A 143 -8.59 2.71 -15.17
CA GLY A 143 -8.17 1.84 -16.26
C GLY A 143 -9.19 0.78 -16.62
N LEU A 144 -9.91 0.23 -15.62
CA LEU A 144 -10.94 -0.77 -15.86
C LEU A 144 -12.08 -0.26 -16.76
N PRO A 145 -12.71 0.89 -16.50
CA PRO A 145 -13.71 1.45 -17.40
C PRO A 145 -13.14 1.78 -18.78
N LEU A 146 -11.95 2.37 -18.86
CA LEU A 146 -11.33 2.66 -20.15
C LEU A 146 -11.07 1.38 -20.97
N ALA A 147 -10.60 0.32 -20.31
CA ALA A 147 -10.40 -0.96 -20.99
C ALA A 147 -11.70 -1.63 -21.45
N LEU A 148 -12.79 -1.46 -20.70
CA LEU A 148 -14.08 -2.07 -21.02
C LEU A 148 -14.88 -1.26 -22.07
N PHE A 149 -14.74 0.05 -22.09
CA PHE A 149 -15.59 0.97 -22.88
C PHE A 149 -14.82 1.90 -23.82
N GLY A 150 -13.47 2.00 -23.68
CA GLY A 150 -12.64 2.94 -24.43
C GLY A 150 -12.16 2.48 -25.81
N PHE A 151 -12.37 1.24 -26.20
CA PHE A 151 -11.98 0.71 -27.51
C PHE A 151 -13.19 0.54 -28.45
N GLU A 152 -14.03 1.54 -28.60
CA GLU A 152 -14.87 1.66 -29.77
C GLU A 152 -14.22 2.68 -30.70
N ASP A 153 -13.33 2.15 -31.55
CA ASP A 153 -12.80 2.89 -32.67
C ASP A 153 -13.90 3.25 -33.68
N HIS A 154 -13.78 4.47 -34.13
CA HIS A 154 -14.47 5.02 -35.30
C HIS A 154 -14.12 4.25 -36.58
#